data_d7fd8ecf86dc5d7d882ed798b9cf078e
#
_entry.id   d7fd8ecf86dc5d7d882ed798b9cf078e
#
_cell.length_a   1.000
_cell.length_b   1.000
_cell.length_c   1.000
_cell.angle_alpha   90.00
_cell.angle_beta   90.00
_cell.angle_gamma   90.00
#
_symmetry.space_group_name_H-M   'P 1'
#
loop_
_entity.id
_entity.type
_entity.pdbx_description
1 polymer ?
#
loop_
_entity_poly.entity_id
_entity_poly.type
_entity_poly.pdbx_seq_one_letter_code
_entity_poly.pdbx_strand_id
1 'polypeptide(L)'
;MTTVHKVSAYALLALGILHTALTPLFYQQFDVDTLWFAGTGLGLIFLALLNLVALRSPIRIVRSICLAANLIGLVYGILIVIVLPEPQSFLALLSYLIVTVGSIFSLFHENAAPHPVDS
;
A
#
# COMPACT_ATOMS: atom_id res chain seq x y z
N MET A 1 -4.41 -15.32 -5.58
CA MET A 1 -3.87 -14.29 -4.67
C MET A 1 -3.20 -13.15 -5.40
N THR A 2 -2.48 -13.42 -6.47
CA THR A 2 -1.83 -12.38 -7.29
C THR A 2 -2.83 -11.36 -7.83
N THR A 3 -3.98 -11.79 -8.34
CA THR A 3 -5.02 -10.90 -8.84
C THR A 3 -5.57 -10.00 -7.72
N VAL A 4 -5.82 -10.58 -6.55
CA VAL A 4 -6.30 -9.82 -5.38
C VAL A 4 -5.27 -8.80 -4.95
N HIS A 5 -4.00 -9.19 -4.89
CA HIS A 5 -2.89 -8.28 -4.55
C HIS A 5 -2.79 -7.14 -5.57
N LYS A 6 -2.87 -7.45 -6.86
CA LYS A 6 -2.80 -6.47 -7.93
C LYS A 6 -3.96 -5.47 -7.86
N VAL A 7 -5.19 -5.97 -7.68
CA VAL A 7 -6.38 -5.11 -7.54
C VAL A 7 -6.24 -4.22 -6.32
N SER A 8 -5.76 -4.75 -5.20
CA SER A 8 -5.54 -3.97 -3.98
C SER A 8 -4.48 -2.90 -4.15
N ALA A 9 -3.41 -3.20 -4.90
CA ALA A 9 -2.38 -2.21 -5.19
C ALA A 9 -2.94 -1.06 -6.03
N TYR A 10 -3.77 -1.35 -7.03
CA TYR A 10 -4.44 -0.31 -7.81
C TYR A 10 -5.48 0.45 -6.98
N ALA A 11 -6.18 -0.23 -6.07
CA ALA A 11 -7.10 0.45 -5.16
C ALA A 11 -6.36 1.41 -4.22
N LEU A 12 -5.21 1.02 -3.69
CA LEU A 12 -4.34 1.91 -2.91
C LEU A 12 -3.91 3.11 -3.74
N LEU A 13 -3.52 2.88 -4.99
CA LEU A 13 -3.09 3.96 -5.88
C LEU A 13 -4.23 4.95 -6.11
N ALA A 14 -5.42 4.44 -6.43
CA ALA A 14 -6.59 5.28 -6.65
C ALA A 14 -6.96 6.06 -5.39
N LEU A 15 -6.93 5.40 -4.24
CA LEU A 15 -7.23 6.04 -2.95
C LEU A 15 -6.20 7.13 -2.64
N GLY A 16 -4.92 6.87 -2.88
CA GLY A 16 -3.86 7.84 -2.66
C GLY A 16 -3.97 9.06 -3.58
N ILE A 17 -4.27 8.83 -4.86
CA ILE A 17 -4.48 9.92 -5.82
C ILE A 17 -5.69 10.76 -5.41
N LEU A 18 -6.80 10.10 -5.08
CA LEU A 18 -8.02 10.78 -4.65
C LEU A 18 -7.77 11.59 -3.38
N HIS A 19 -7.12 10.99 -2.40
CA HIS A 19 -6.81 11.64 -1.13
C HIS A 19 -5.94 12.89 -1.34
N THR A 20 -4.92 12.78 -2.16
CA THR A 20 -4.03 13.90 -2.47
C THR A 20 -4.77 14.98 -3.26
N ALA A 21 -5.57 14.60 -4.24
CA ALA A 21 -6.33 15.54 -5.07
C ALA A 21 -7.41 16.29 -4.29
N LEU A 22 -7.99 15.65 -3.26
CA LEU A 22 -9.00 16.28 -2.43
C LEU A 22 -8.42 17.21 -1.37
N THR A 23 -7.11 17.20 -1.15
CA THR A 23 -6.48 18.05 -0.14
C THR A 23 -6.88 19.52 -0.27
N PRO A 24 -6.85 20.16 -1.47
CA PRO A 24 -7.23 21.58 -1.59
C PRO A 24 -8.70 21.84 -1.27
N LEU A 25 -9.57 20.81 -1.39
CA LEU A 25 -11.00 20.96 -1.09
C LEU A 25 -11.28 20.93 0.40
N PHE A 26 -10.54 20.12 1.16
CA PHE A 26 -10.70 20.01 2.61
C PHE A 26 -9.89 21.05 3.38
N TYR A 27 -8.78 21.50 2.82
CA TYR A 27 -7.86 22.44 3.47
C TYR A 27 -7.63 23.62 2.55
N GLN A 28 -8.17 24.78 2.93
CA GLN A 28 -8.08 25.98 2.13
C GLN A 28 -6.82 26.79 2.41
N GLN A 29 -6.14 26.50 3.52
CA GLN A 29 -4.90 27.15 3.89
C GLN A 29 -3.76 26.15 3.87
N PHE A 30 -2.60 26.59 3.41
CA PHE A 30 -1.42 25.74 3.37
C PHE A 30 -0.73 25.77 4.75
N ASP A 31 -1.07 24.81 5.58
CA ASP A 31 -0.55 24.68 6.94
C ASP A 31 -0.03 23.24 7.17
N VAL A 32 0.37 22.96 8.41
CA VAL A 32 0.92 21.64 8.79
C VAL A 32 -0.10 20.52 8.57
N ASP A 33 -1.36 20.76 8.91
CA ASP A 33 -2.42 19.77 8.75
C ASP A 33 -2.64 19.43 7.28
N THR A 34 -2.64 20.43 6.41
CA THR A 34 -2.73 20.25 4.96
C THR A 34 -1.58 19.40 4.45
N LEU A 35 -0.37 19.68 4.90
CA LEU A 35 0.82 18.97 4.49
C LEU A 35 0.77 17.51 4.93
N TRP A 36 0.33 17.24 6.16
CA TRP A 36 0.17 15.89 6.67
C TRP A 36 -0.90 15.11 5.90
N PHE A 37 -2.02 15.76 5.60
CA PHE A 37 -3.09 15.12 4.83
C PHE A 37 -2.60 14.74 3.44
N ALA A 38 -1.95 15.66 2.74
CA ALA A 38 -1.38 15.39 1.41
C ALA A 38 -0.28 14.31 1.50
N GLY A 39 0.55 14.36 2.53
CA GLY A 39 1.61 13.38 2.76
C GLY A 39 1.07 11.96 2.92
N THR A 40 -0.06 11.80 3.60
CA THR A 40 -0.72 10.49 3.72
C THR A 40 -1.12 9.97 2.35
N GLY A 41 -1.69 10.81 1.50
CA GLY A 41 -2.05 10.43 0.13
C GLY A 41 -0.83 10.03 -0.70
N LEU A 42 0.25 10.80 -0.60
CA LEU A 42 1.50 10.47 -1.29
C LEU A 42 2.09 9.15 -0.79
N GLY A 43 2.01 8.89 0.51
CA GLY A 43 2.44 7.62 1.08
C GLY A 43 1.67 6.42 0.52
N LEU A 44 0.36 6.56 0.36
CA LEU A 44 -0.47 5.55 -0.28
C LEU A 44 -0.05 5.31 -1.74
N ILE A 45 0.23 6.38 -2.48
CA ILE A 45 0.70 6.28 -3.87
C ILE A 45 2.03 5.54 -3.94
N PHE A 46 2.99 5.91 -3.10
CA PHE A 46 4.32 5.29 -3.10
C PHE A 46 4.24 3.81 -2.74
N LEU A 47 3.42 3.46 -1.74
CA LEU A 47 3.24 2.08 -1.36
C LEU A 47 2.57 1.27 -2.49
N ALA A 48 1.58 1.85 -3.15
CA ALA A 48 0.91 1.20 -4.28
C ALA A 48 1.89 0.94 -5.43
N LEU A 49 2.71 1.93 -5.78
CA LEU A 49 3.70 1.79 -6.84
C LEU A 49 4.74 0.72 -6.48
N LEU A 50 5.18 0.67 -5.24
CA LEU A 50 6.11 -0.35 -4.78
C LEU A 50 5.50 -1.75 -4.89
N ASN A 51 4.24 -1.91 -4.54
CA ASN A 51 3.54 -3.19 -4.68
C ASN A 51 3.42 -3.61 -6.15
N LEU A 52 3.12 -2.67 -7.05
CA LEU A 52 3.05 -2.95 -8.48
C LEU A 52 4.40 -3.38 -9.05
N VAL A 53 5.48 -2.74 -8.62
CA VAL A 53 6.84 -3.15 -9.02
C VAL A 53 7.15 -4.54 -8.48
N ALA A 54 6.85 -4.80 -7.22
CA ALA A 54 7.13 -6.09 -6.59
C ALA A 54 6.37 -7.23 -7.26
N LEU A 55 5.14 -6.99 -7.71
CA LEU A 55 4.33 -8.00 -8.41
C LEU A 55 4.93 -8.40 -9.76
N ARG A 56 5.69 -7.52 -10.38
CA ARG A 56 6.32 -7.76 -11.68
C ARG A 56 7.77 -8.21 -11.57
N SER A 57 8.34 -8.18 -10.36
CA SER A 57 9.76 -8.48 -10.14
C SER A 57 9.94 -9.91 -9.67
N PRO A 58 10.85 -10.68 -10.26
CA PRO A 58 11.25 -11.99 -9.75
C PRO A 58 12.26 -11.87 -8.61
N ILE A 59 12.79 -10.69 -8.33
CA ILE A 59 13.88 -10.48 -7.39
C ILE A 59 13.35 -10.51 -5.96
N ARG A 60 13.86 -11.45 -5.17
CA ARG A 60 13.39 -11.68 -3.80
C ARG A 60 13.58 -10.45 -2.90
N ILE A 61 14.69 -9.72 -3.05
CA ILE A 61 14.95 -8.55 -2.21
C ILE A 61 13.89 -7.46 -2.44
N VAL A 62 13.43 -7.29 -3.67
CA VAL A 62 12.37 -6.32 -4.00
C VAL A 62 11.08 -6.71 -3.28
N ARG A 63 10.72 -7.99 -3.31
CA ARG A 63 9.52 -8.49 -2.64
C ARG A 63 9.61 -8.38 -1.12
N SER A 64 10.80 -8.62 -0.56
CA SER A 64 11.04 -8.47 0.88
C SER A 64 10.93 -7.03 1.32
N ILE A 65 11.48 -6.10 0.56
CA ILE A 65 11.37 -4.66 0.83
C ILE A 65 9.90 -4.23 0.76
N CYS A 66 9.17 -4.73 -0.22
CA CYS A 66 7.74 -4.46 -0.35
C CYS A 66 6.95 -4.95 0.87
N LEU A 67 7.25 -6.16 1.34
CA LEU A 67 6.60 -6.69 2.54
C LEU A 67 6.90 -5.82 3.76
N ALA A 68 8.15 -5.40 3.94
CA ALA A 68 8.52 -4.53 5.05
C ALA A 68 7.74 -3.20 4.97
N ALA A 69 7.65 -2.61 3.78
CA ALA A 69 6.90 -1.37 3.58
C ALA A 69 5.40 -1.57 3.87
N ASN A 70 4.84 -2.70 3.44
CA ASN A 70 3.43 -3.01 3.70
C ASN A 70 3.15 -3.20 5.18
N LEU A 71 4.07 -3.82 5.92
CA LEU A 71 3.94 -3.97 7.38
C LEU A 71 3.96 -2.61 8.08
N ILE A 72 4.83 -1.71 7.66
CA ILE A 72 4.88 -0.35 8.19
C ILE A 72 3.57 0.38 7.87
N GLY A 73 3.08 0.25 6.66
CA GLY A 73 1.80 0.82 6.24
C GLY A 73 0.63 0.27 7.05
N LEU A 74 0.63 -1.03 7.32
CA LEU A 74 -0.42 -1.67 8.11
C LEU A 74 -0.46 -1.13 9.54
N VAL A 75 0.70 -0.98 10.18
CA VAL A 75 0.78 -0.37 11.52
C VAL A 75 0.25 1.07 11.47
N TYR A 76 0.64 1.84 10.49
CA TYR A 76 0.17 3.21 10.32
C TYR A 76 -1.35 3.25 10.09
N GLY A 77 -1.88 2.33 9.28
CA GLY A 77 -3.32 2.22 9.04
C GLY A 77 -4.11 1.91 10.32
N ILE A 78 -3.58 1.05 11.16
CA ILE A 78 -4.19 0.76 12.47
C ILE A 78 -4.22 2.02 13.33
N LEU A 79 -3.13 2.77 13.38
CA LEU A 79 -3.05 4.01 14.15
C LEU A 79 -4.03 5.05 13.63
N ILE A 80 -4.18 5.17 12.31
CA ILE A 80 -5.14 6.09 11.70
C ILE A 80 -6.56 5.76 12.14
N VAL A 81 -6.95 4.49 12.10
CA VAL A 81 -8.30 4.08 12.50
C VAL A 81 -8.57 4.37 13.97
N ILE A 82 -7.55 4.21 14.83
CA ILE A 82 -7.69 4.52 16.25
C ILE A 82 -7.94 6.01 16.47
N VAL A 83 -7.20 6.87 15.74
CA VAL A 83 -7.28 8.33 15.90
C VAL A 83 -8.45 8.92 15.13
N LEU A 84 -8.74 8.37 13.96
CA LEU A 84 -9.75 8.91 13.03
C LEU A 84 -10.62 7.75 12.49
N PRO A 85 -11.60 7.27 13.28
CA PRO A 85 -12.43 6.13 12.88
C PRO A 85 -13.50 6.52 11.86
N GLU A 86 -13.09 6.89 10.66
CA GLU A 86 -13.96 7.28 9.56
C GLU A 86 -13.97 6.19 8.48
N PRO A 87 -15.00 6.13 7.59
CA PRO A 87 -15.09 5.08 6.57
C PRO A 87 -13.86 4.98 5.68
N GLN A 88 -13.27 6.12 5.28
CA GLN A 88 -12.06 6.13 4.46
C GLN A 88 -10.85 5.55 5.20
N SER A 89 -10.79 5.70 6.52
CA SER A 89 -9.71 5.13 7.33
C SER A 89 -9.80 3.62 7.36
N PHE A 90 -11.01 3.06 7.49
CA PHE A 90 -11.23 1.62 7.43
C PHE A 90 -10.93 1.06 6.05
N LEU A 91 -11.27 1.80 5.00
CA LEU A 91 -10.94 1.40 3.63
C LEU A 91 -9.42 1.35 3.43
N ALA A 92 -8.70 2.34 3.92
CA ALA A 92 -7.24 2.37 3.87
C ALA A 92 -6.65 1.19 4.64
N LEU A 93 -7.13 0.93 5.86
CA LEU A 93 -6.66 -0.20 6.67
C LEU A 93 -6.89 -1.53 5.96
N LEU A 94 -8.07 -1.73 5.38
CA LEU A 94 -8.37 -2.94 4.62
C LEU A 94 -7.42 -3.10 3.44
N SER A 95 -7.14 -2.02 2.73
CA SER A 95 -6.20 -2.05 1.60
C SER A 95 -4.78 -2.39 2.05
N TYR A 96 -4.30 -1.81 3.14
CA TYR A 96 -3.01 -2.16 3.73
C TYR A 96 -2.94 -3.64 4.12
N LEU A 97 -4.01 -4.14 4.73
CA LEU A 97 -4.08 -5.54 5.13
C LEU A 97 -3.99 -6.48 3.93
N ILE A 98 -4.73 -6.20 2.87
CA ILE A 98 -4.77 -7.05 1.69
C ILE A 98 -3.42 -7.05 0.97
N VAL A 99 -2.78 -5.90 0.79
CA VAL A 99 -1.45 -5.86 0.15
C VAL A 99 -0.38 -6.54 1.01
N THR A 100 -0.50 -6.46 2.33
CA THR A 100 0.41 -7.15 3.24
C THR A 100 0.26 -8.66 3.13
N VAL A 101 -0.97 -9.16 3.16
CA VAL A 101 -1.24 -10.60 2.99
C VAL A 101 -0.76 -11.06 1.62
N GLY A 102 -1.02 -10.29 0.57
CA GLY A 102 -0.54 -10.60 -0.78
C GLY A 102 0.98 -10.69 -0.86
N SER A 103 1.69 -9.77 -0.18
CA SER A 103 3.15 -9.80 -0.12
C SER A 103 3.68 -11.04 0.60
N ILE A 104 3.04 -11.44 1.69
CA ILE A 104 3.42 -12.64 2.42
C ILE A 104 3.25 -13.87 1.53
N PHE A 105 2.09 -14.01 0.89
CA PHE A 105 1.85 -15.12 -0.04
C PHE A 105 2.85 -15.14 -1.19
N SER A 106 3.16 -13.99 -1.74
CA SER A 106 4.13 -13.86 -2.84
C SER A 106 5.50 -14.40 -2.45
N LEU A 107 6.00 -14.07 -1.24
CA LEU A 107 7.29 -14.56 -0.77
C LEU A 107 7.29 -16.05 -0.50
N PHE A 108 6.28 -16.56 0.21
CA PHE A 108 6.24 -17.99 0.57
C PHE A 108 5.94 -18.87 -0.63
N HIS A 109 5.06 -18.42 -1.52
CA HIS A 109 4.74 -19.19 -2.72
C HIS A 109 5.94 -19.30 -3.67
N GLU A 110 6.73 -18.24 -3.80
CA GLU A 110 7.96 -18.27 -4.59
C GLU A 110 8.98 -19.26 -4.03
N ASN A 111 9.10 -19.33 -2.69
CA ASN A 111 10.00 -20.29 -2.05
C ASN A 111 9.57 -21.75 -2.27
N ALA A 112 8.27 -21.99 -2.42
CA ALA A 112 7.73 -23.33 -2.63
C ALA A 112 7.77 -23.77 -4.09
N ALA A 113 7.79 -22.82 -5.04
CA ALA A 113 7.79 -23.13 -6.46
C ALA A 113 9.19 -23.56 -6.92
N PRO A 114 9.30 -24.66 -7.72
CA PRO A 114 10.60 -25.02 -8.31
C PRO A 114 11.03 -23.93 -9.29
N HIS A 115 12.30 -23.50 -9.16
CA HIS A 115 12.85 -22.55 -10.10
C HIS A 115 13.07 -23.21 -11.46
N PRO A 116 12.77 -22.54 -12.57
CA PRO A 116 13.16 -23.02 -13.89
C PRO A 116 14.67 -23.15 -13.98
N VAL A 117 15.14 -24.30 -14.47
CA VAL A 117 16.56 -24.64 -14.48
C VAL A 117 17.36 -23.73 -15.44
N ASP A 118 16.70 -23.23 -16.43
CA ASP A 118 17.29 -22.43 -17.51
C ASP A 118 17.13 -20.92 -17.31
N SER A 119 16.64 -20.52 -16.19
CA SER A 119 16.43 -19.09 -15.89
C SER A 119 17.69 -18.43 -15.38
#